data_ce3cfb3ca172d346a67eab1c7a300ef9
#
_entry.id   ce3cfb3ca172d346a67eab1c7a300ef9
#
_cell.length_a   1.000
_cell.length_b   1.000
_cell.length_c   1.000
_cell.angle_alpha   90.00
_cell.angle_beta   90.00
_cell.angle_gamma   90.00
#
_symmetry.space_group_name_H-M   'P 1'
#
loop_
_entity.id
_entity.type
_entity.pdbx_description
1 polymer ?
#
loop_
_entity_poly.entity_id
_entity_poly.type
_entity_poly.pdbx_seq_one_letter_code
_entity_poly.pdbx_strand_id
1 'polypeptide(L)'
;MRLEYDVNCIGEENETDMYTVREFFRVRKNNGQMYLLNYDRTMEQIFDGSKNVLSEKGILLGITDPDVPYVVSSDGKIVALVQADELWNYDKEQDQLSLLFSFRDAENADVRNKVSDHKIQILNMDKKGNTTFSVSGYMNRGEHEGYVGVAVY
;
A
#
# COMPACT_ATOMS: atom_id res chain seq x y z
N MET A 1 -14.66 13.06 -11.67
CA MET A 1 -13.22 13.07 -11.96
C MET A 1 -12.51 12.52 -10.75
N ARG A 2 -11.54 11.64 -10.95
CA ARG A 2 -10.67 11.12 -9.89
C ARG A 2 -9.25 11.54 -10.22
N LEU A 3 -8.51 11.98 -9.21
CA LEU A 3 -7.08 12.28 -9.27
C LEU A 3 -6.36 11.40 -8.25
N GLU A 4 -5.18 10.94 -8.62
CA GLU A 4 -4.25 10.26 -7.72
C GLU A 4 -2.84 10.77 -8.00
N TYR A 5 -2.11 11.15 -6.95
CA TYR A 5 -0.77 11.71 -7.05
C TYR A 5 -0.01 11.55 -5.75
N ASP A 6 1.32 11.53 -5.84
CA ASP A 6 2.20 11.45 -4.70
C ASP A 6 2.72 12.86 -4.32
N VAL A 7 2.84 13.09 -3.02
CA VAL A 7 3.36 14.32 -2.43
C VAL A 7 4.54 14.01 -1.55
N ASN A 8 5.66 14.69 -1.77
CA ASN A 8 6.80 14.66 -0.87
C ASN A 8 6.66 15.77 0.16
N CYS A 9 6.65 15.42 1.42
CA CYS A 9 6.68 16.35 2.54
C CYS A 9 8.06 16.32 3.19
N ILE A 10 8.62 17.50 3.42
CA ILE A 10 9.90 17.63 4.12
C ILE A 10 9.59 18.05 5.55
N GLY A 11 9.99 17.22 6.51
CA GLY A 11 9.86 17.50 7.94
C GLY A 11 10.89 18.53 8.44
N GLU A 12 10.79 18.87 9.73
CA GLU A 12 11.65 19.88 10.38
C GLU A 12 13.13 19.46 10.43
N GLU A 13 13.41 18.17 10.47
CA GLU A 13 14.77 17.58 10.50
C GLU A 13 15.27 17.17 9.09
N ASN A 14 14.64 17.69 8.02
CA ASN A 14 14.88 17.35 6.62
C ASN A 14 14.57 15.87 6.26
N GLU A 15 13.88 15.16 7.10
CA GLU A 15 13.31 13.86 6.70
C GLU A 15 12.25 14.08 5.63
N THR A 16 12.22 13.18 4.65
CA THR A 16 11.25 13.24 3.56
C THR A 16 10.26 12.11 3.70
N ASP A 17 8.99 12.43 3.83
CA ASP A 17 7.90 11.48 3.80
C ASP A 17 7.12 11.61 2.50
N MET A 18 6.71 10.46 1.96
CA MET A 18 5.88 10.40 0.78
C MET A 18 4.44 10.05 1.16
N TYR A 19 3.50 10.70 0.49
CA TYR A 19 2.07 10.45 0.68
C TYR A 19 1.40 10.27 -0.66
N THR A 20 0.51 9.26 -0.76
CA THR A 20 -0.42 9.13 -1.88
C THR A 20 -1.71 9.86 -1.53
N VAL A 21 -2.10 10.78 -2.40
CA VAL A 21 -3.34 11.56 -2.28
C VAL A 21 -4.31 11.09 -3.36
N ARG A 22 -5.52 10.74 -2.94
CA ARG A 22 -6.64 10.40 -3.83
C ARG A 22 -7.75 11.42 -3.65
N GLU A 23 -8.18 12.01 -4.75
CA GLU A 23 -9.24 13.00 -4.75
C GLU A 23 -10.36 12.59 -5.72
N PHE A 24 -11.59 12.74 -5.24
CA PHE A 24 -12.78 12.51 -6.05
C PHE A 24 -13.60 13.79 -6.15
N PHE A 25 -13.92 14.20 -7.38
CA PHE A 25 -14.75 15.35 -7.67
C PHE A 25 -16.00 14.91 -8.43
N ARG A 26 -17.16 15.20 -7.89
CA ARG A 26 -18.43 15.11 -8.60
C ARG A 26 -18.87 16.49 -9.03
N VAL A 27 -18.89 16.72 -10.33
CA VAL A 27 -19.20 18.04 -10.90
C VAL A 27 -20.41 17.96 -11.83
N ARG A 28 -21.13 19.06 -11.94
CA ARG A 28 -22.24 19.24 -12.88
C ARG A 28 -22.03 20.54 -13.65
N LYS A 29 -22.17 20.46 -14.97
CA LYS A 29 -22.21 21.65 -15.83
C LYS A 29 -23.67 22.08 -16.01
N ASN A 30 -23.96 23.34 -15.77
CA ASN A 30 -25.27 23.94 -16.02
C ASN A 30 -25.08 25.38 -16.52
N ASN A 31 -25.72 25.74 -17.62
CA ASN A 31 -25.64 27.07 -18.25
C ASN A 31 -24.21 27.62 -18.42
N GLY A 32 -23.28 26.76 -18.82
CA GLY A 32 -21.87 27.14 -19.01
C GLY A 32 -21.03 27.21 -17.75
N GLN A 33 -21.63 27.11 -16.57
CA GLN A 33 -20.93 27.10 -15.28
C GLN A 33 -20.75 25.68 -14.74
N MET A 34 -19.64 25.44 -14.02
CA MET A 34 -19.34 24.19 -13.35
C MET A 34 -19.67 24.31 -11.88
N TYR A 35 -20.43 23.35 -11.39
CA TYR A 35 -20.82 23.24 -9.98
C TYR A 35 -20.16 22.01 -9.36
N LEU A 36 -19.48 22.19 -8.25
CA LEU A 36 -18.98 21.10 -7.43
C LEU A 36 -20.13 20.54 -6.58
N LEU A 37 -20.48 19.27 -6.79
CA LEU A 37 -21.57 18.60 -6.07
C LEU A 37 -21.04 17.77 -4.90
N ASN A 38 -19.87 17.18 -5.06
CA ASN A 38 -19.19 16.44 -3.99
C ASN A 38 -17.68 16.50 -4.20
N TYR A 39 -16.95 16.54 -3.11
CA TYR A 39 -15.50 16.45 -3.04
C TYR A 39 -15.13 15.52 -1.90
N ASP A 40 -14.25 14.60 -2.20
CA ASP A 40 -13.71 13.66 -1.23
C ASP A 40 -12.19 13.56 -1.43
N ARG A 41 -11.44 13.49 -0.33
CA ARG A 41 -9.99 13.41 -0.34
C ARG A 41 -9.50 12.47 0.73
N THR A 42 -8.64 11.54 0.34
CA THR A 42 -7.86 10.72 1.27
C THR A 42 -6.37 11.00 1.07
N MET A 43 -5.60 10.83 2.12
CA MET A 43 -4.16 10.98 2.13
C MET A 43 -3.56 9.91 3.01
N GLU A 44 -2.71 9.08 2.43
CA GLU A 44 -2.08 7.95 3.08
C GLU A 44 -0.57 8.10 2.98
N GLN A 45 0.13 7.90 4.10
CA GLN A 45 1.58 7.89 4.09
C GLN A 45 2.07 6.61 3.42
N ILE A 46 2.98 6.75 2.48
CA ILE A 46 3.67 5.62 1.88
C ILE A 46 4.63 5.06 2.91
N PHE A 47 4.33 3.84 3.37
CA PHE A 47 5.15 3.17 4.37
C PHE A 47 6.56 2.92 3.82
N ASP A 48 7.58 3.28 4.60
CA ASP A 48 8.99 3.07 4.28
C ASP A 48 9.64 2.29 5.41
N GLY A 49 9.77 0.98 5.22
CA GLY A 49 10.37 0.08 6.21
C GLY A 49 11.88 0.27 6.42
N SER A 50 12.55 1.11 5.62
CA SER A 50 13.95 1.47 5.81
C SER A 50 14.16 2.52 6.92
N LYS A 51 13.09 3.22 7.30
CA LYS A 51 13.09 4.20 8.37
C LYS A 51 12.97 3.54 9.74
N ASN A 52 13.17 4.32 10.81
CA ASN A 52 13.00 3.84 12.19
C ASN A 52 11.49 3.74 12.52
N VAL A 53 10.85 2.70 11.99
CA VAL A 53 9.41 2.45 12.16
C VAL A 53 9.10 1.49 13.30
N LEU A 54 10.12 0.85 13.87
CA LEU A 54 9.97 -0.10 14.97
C LEU A 54 10.02 0.63 16.32
N SER A 55 9.17 0.23 17.24
CA SER A 55 9.13 0.74 18.61
C SER A 55 8.87 -0.40 19.59
N GLU A 56 9.11 -0.18 20.88
CA GLU A 56 8.81 -1.15 21.95
C GLU A 56 7.33 -1.62 21.95
N LYS A 57 6.43 -0.86 21.33
CA LYS A 57 5.00 -1.14 21.30
C LYS A 57 4.50 -1.72 19.98
N GLY A 58 5.35 -1.79 18.94
CA GLY A 58 4.99 -2.28 17.62
C GLY A 58 5.54 -1.44 16.48
N ILE A 59 4.89 -1.53 15.33
CA ILE A 59 5.28 -0.83 14.10
C ILE A 59 4.47 0.46 13.94
N LEU A 60 5.14 1.55 13.62
CA LEU A 60 4.51 2.81 13.21
C LEU A 60 4.24 2.78 11.71
N LEU A 61 2.97 2.66 11.32
CA LEU A 61 2.57 2.61 9.91
C LEU A 61 2.36 3.99 9.28
N GLY A 62 2.43 5.05 10.09
CA GLY A 62 2.18 6.41 9.64
C GLY A 62 0.68 6.74 9.48
N ILE A 63 0.37 7.73 8.65
CA ILE A 63 -1.00 8.13 8.33
C ILE A 63 -1.52 7.18 7.24
N THR A 64 -2.47 6.33 7.61
CA THR A 64 -3.03 5.30 6.74
C THR A 64 -4.50 5.05 7.03
N ASP A 65 -5.16 4.28 6.16
CA ASP A 65 -6.51 3.79 6.39
C ASP A 65 -6.53 2.92 7.66
N PRO A 66 -7.52 3.09 8.57
CA PRO A 66 -7.66 2.25 9.76
C PRO A 66 -7.90 0.77 9.42
N ASP A 67 -8.37 0.47 8.23
CA ASP A 67 -8.67 -0.89 7.74
C ASP A 67 -7.46 -1.58 7.07
N VAL A 68 -6.26 -1.41 7.62
CA VAL A 68 -5.06 -2.11 7.13
C VAL A 68 -5.26 -3.62 7.21
N PRO A 69 -5.20 -4.36 6.08
CA PRO A 69 -5.32 -5.81 6.10
C PRO A 69 -4.10 -6.44 6.80
N TYR A 70 -4.35 -7.26 7.81
CA TYR A 70 -3.27 -7.99 8.49
C TYR A 70 -3.73 -9.38 8.95
N VAL A 71 -2.75 -10.28 9.12
CA VAL A 71 -2.93 -11.61 9.70
C VAL A 71 -1.84 -11.85 10.72
N VAL A 72 -2.21 -12.47 11.85
CA VAL A 72 -1.28 -12.82 12.93
C VAL A 72 -1.08 -14.33 12.95
N SER A 73 0.17 -14.79 13.12
CA SER A 73 0.47 -16.21 13.30
C SER A 73 -0.26 -16.79 14.51
N SER A 74 -0.53 -18.08 14.49
CA SER A 74 -1.32 -18.74 15.55
C SER A 74 -0.69 -18.66 16.95
N ASP A 75 0.60 -18.40 17.04
CA ASP A 75 1.34 -18.17 18.30
C ASP A 75 1.52 -16.69 18.64
N GLY A 76 1.01 -15.79 17.79
CA GLY A 76 1.02 -14.34 18.00
C GLY A 76 2.36 -13.64 17.80
N LYS A 77 3.38 -14.34 17.26
CA LYS A 77 4.76 -13.83 17.15
C LYS A 77 5.00 -13.05 15.86
N ILE A 78 4.36 -13.47 14.78
CA ILE A 78 4.57 -12.92 13.44
C ILE A 78 3.29 -12.27 12.96
N VAL A 79 3.41 -11.12 12.33
CA VAL A 79 2.31 -10.36 11.72
C VAL A 79 2.62 -10.11 10.25
N ALA A 80 1.79 -10.59 9.36
CA ALA A 80 1.80 -10.15 7.96
C ALA A 80 0.78 -9.03 7.77
N LEU A 81 1.16 -7.96 7.09
CA LEU A 81 0.30 -6.79 6.85
C LEU A 81 0.49 -6.26 5.43
N VAL A 82 -0.57 -5.67 4.88
CA VAL A 82 -0.53 -5.01 3.57
C VAL A 82 -0.59 -3.50 3.79
N GLN A 83 0.44 -2.81 3.33
CA GLN A 83 0.52 -1.37 3.42
C GLN A 83 1.09 -0.79 2.12
N ALA A 84 0.44 0.23 1.57
CA ALA A 84 0.86 0.95 0.36
C ALA A 84 1.18 0.01 -0.83
N ASP A 85 0.30 -0.98 -1.09
CA ASP A 85 0.43 -2.00 -2.14
C ASP A 85 1.67 -2.91 -1.98
N GLU A 86 2.13 -3.08 -0.74
CA GLU A 86 3.23 -3.96 -0.35
C GLU A 86 2.79 -4.91 0.74
N LEU A 87 3.30 -6.14 0.71
CA LEU A 87 3.11 -7.15 1.75
C LEU A 87 4.37 -7.24 2.60
N TRP A 88 4.20 -6.96 3.88
CA TRP A 88 5.26 -6.97 4.88
C TRP A 88 5.05 -8.07 5.91
N ASN A 89 6.14 -8.55 6.48
CA ASN A 89 6.16 -9.49 7.59
C ASN A 89 6.96 -8.90 8.75
N TYR A 90 6.36 -8.86 9.94
CA TYR A 90 6.99 -8.38 11.16
C TYR A 90 7.11 -9.53 12.17
N ASP A 91 8.34 -9.90 12.51
CA ASP A 91 8.67 -10.82 13.60
C ASP A 91 8.89 -10.02 14.88
N LYS A 92 7.98 -10.21 15.85
CA LYS A 92 8.01 -9.49 17.13
C LYS A 92 9.13 -9.97 18.06
N GLU A 93 9.61 -11.21 17.92
CA GLU A 93 10.67 -11.73 18.76
C GLU A 93 12.05 -11.26 18.31
N GLN A 94 12.22 -11.14 16.99
CA GLN A 94 13.46 -10.67 16.39
C GLN A 94 13.48 -9.17 16.17
N ASP A 95 12.34 -8.48 16.37
CA ASP A 95 12.13 -7.08 16.04
C ASP A 95 12.56 -6.77 14.59
N GLN A 96 12.13 -7.65 13.67
CA GLN A 96 12.54 -7.62 12.27
C GLN A 96 11.35 -7.43 11.34
N LEU A 97 11.48 -6.46 10.45
CA LEU A 97 10.54 -6.20 9.38
C LEU A 97 11.14 -6.69 8.06
N SER A 98 10.35 -7.46 7.29
CA SER A 98 10.76 -8.02 6.00
C SER A 98 9.71 -7.74 4.93
N LEU A 99 10.14 -7.30 3.75
CA LEU A 99 9.30 -7.13 2.58
C LEU A 99 9.12 -8.48 1.88
N LEU A 100 7.89 -8.97 1.80
CA LEU A 100 7.56 -10.23 1.12
C LEU A 100 7.18 -10.02 -0.34
N PHE A 101 6.44 -8.94 -0.64
CA PHE A 101 6.00 -8.64 -1.99
C PHE A 101 5.81 -7.13 -2.16
N SER A 102 6.21 -6.61 -3.33
CA SER A 102 6.02 -5.20 -3.68
C SER A 102 5.69 -5.06 -5.16
N PHE A 103 4.79 -4.12 -5.48
CA PHE A 103 4.63 -3.61 -6.83
C PHE A 103 5.60 -2.46 -7.16
N ARG A 104 6.35 -1.98 -6.18
CA ARG A 104 7.33 -0.93 -6.33
C ARG A 104 8.67 -1.54 -6.65
N ASP A 105 9.17 -1.27 -7.84
CA ASP A 105 10.52 -1.64 -8.24
C ASP A 105 11.40 -0.39 -8.16
N ALA A 106 12.33 -0.38 -7.21
CA ALA A 106 13.23 0.75 -7.00
C ALA A 106 14.23 0.94 -8.14
N GLU A 107 14.57 -0.14 -8.85
CA GLU A 107 15.58 -0.10 -9.90
C GLU A 107 15.02 0.25 -11.28
N ASN A 108 13.74 -0.04 -11.53
CA ASN A 108 13.07 0.19 -12.80
C ASN A 108 11.73 0.87 -12.60
N ALA A 109 11.75 2.16 -12.31
CA ALA A 109 10.55 2.98 -12.13
C ALA A 109 9.71 3.05 -13.42
N ASP A 110 8.95 1.98 -13.70
CA ASP A 110 8.02 1.91 -14.81
C ASP A 110 6.67 2.54 -14.39
N VAL A 111 6.12 3.35 -15.26
CA VAL A 111 4.77 3.94 -15.12
C VAL A 111 3.70 2.86 -14.83
N ARG A 112 3.89 1.64 -15.36
CA ARG A 112 3.00 0.49 -15.13
C ARG A 112 2.94 0.04 -13.67
N ASN A 113 4.00 0.29 -12.87
CA ASN A 113 4.04 -0.03 -11.44
C ASN A 113 3.15 0.93 -10.60
N LYS A 114 2.73 2.06 -11.19
CA LYS A 114 1.87 3.06 -10.55
C LYS A 114 0.38 2.80 -10.76
N VAL A 115 0.01 1.70 -11.42
CA VAL A 115 -1.39 1.31 -11.55
C VAL A 115 -1.87 0.84 -10.19
N SER A 116 -2.78 1.59 -9.58
CA SER A 116 -3.29 1.38 -8.21
C SER A 116 -4.44 0.37 -8.11
N ASP A 117 -4.78 -0.33 -9.19
CA ASP A 117 -5.91 -1.27 -9.22
C ASP A 117 -5.55 -2.68 -8.73
N HIS A 118 -4.39 -2.83 -8.10
CA HIS A 118 -3.97 -4.10 -7.52
C HIS A 118 -4.52 -4.28 -6.11
N LYS A 119 -4.91 -5.52 -5.80
CA LYS A 119 -5.31 -5.91 -4.46
C LYS A 119 -4.49 -7.11 -4.00
N ILE A 120 -3.81 -6.94 -2.87
CA ILE A 120 -3.14 -8.02 -2.17
C ILE A 120 -4.07 -8.54 -1.09
N GLN A 121 -4.27 -9.85 -1.03
CA GLN A 121 -5.07 -10.50 0.00
C GLN A 121 -4.28 -11.64 0.64
N ILE A 122 -4.06 -11.54 1.95
CA ILE A 122 -3.43 -12.61 2.73
C ILE A 122 -4.44 -13.74 2.90
N LEU A 123 -4.11 -14.94 2.46
CA LEU A 123 -4.98 -16.11 2.51
C LEU A 123 -4.68 -16.97 3.75
N ASN A 124 -3.40 -17.17 4.06
CA ASN A 124 -2.97 -17.97 5.19
C ASN A 124 -1.54 -17.59 5.62
N MET A 125 -1.22 -17.84 6.89
CA MET A 125 0.14 -17.75 7.41
C MET A 125 0.38 -18.89 8.41
N ASP A 126 1.50 -19.57 8.28
CA ASP A 126 1.93 -20.60 9.24
C ASP A 126 2.68 -19.99 10.44
N LYS A 127 3.06 -20.84 11.42
CA LYS A 127 3.81 -20.42 12.60
C LYS A 127 5.23 -19.90 12.32
N LYS A 128 5.77 -20.22 11.16
CA LYS A 128 7.12 -19.80 10.74
C LYS A 128 7.10 -18.50 9.94
N GLY A 129 5.90 -17.92 9.70
CA GLY A 129 5.73 -16.73 8.90
C GLY A 129 5.66 -16.99 7.38
N ASN A 130 5.63 -18.25 6.94
CA ASN A 130 5.36 -18.53 5.53
C ASN A 130 3.94 -18.08 5.21
N THR A 131 3.81 -17.15 4.30
CA THR A 131 2.57 -16.47 3.98
C THR A 131 2.11 -16.85 2.59
N THR A 132 0.89 -17.37 2.49
CA THR A 132 0.20 -17.58 1.21
C THR A 132 -0.71 -16.38 0.97
N PHE A 133 -0.59 -15.76 -0.19
CA PHE A 133 -1.38 -14.59 -0.54
C PHE A 133 -1.79 -14.60 -2.01
N SER A 134 -2.82 -13.86 -2.35
CA SER A 134 -3.24 -13.62 -3.73
C SER A 134 -3.04 -12.16 -4.11
N VAL A 135 -2.70 -11.95 -5.37
CA VAL A 135 -2.64 -10.65 -5.99
C VAL A 135 -3.65 -10.63 -7.12
N SER A 136 -4.54 -9.66 -7.12
CA SER A 136 -5.54 -9.48 -8.19
C SER A 136 -5.46 -8.08 -8.77
N GLY A 137 -5.74 -7.96 -10.06
CA GLY A 137 -5.72 -6.69 -10.79
C GLY A 137 -5.13 -6.83 -12.19
N TYR A 138 -4.71 -5.72 -12.75
CA TYR A 138 -4.07 -5.68 -14.05
C TYR A 138 -2.65 -6.24 -13.96
N MET A 139 -2.37 -7.27 -14.77
CA MET A 139 -1.04 -7.87 -14.87
C MET A 139 -0.16 -6.97 -15.72
N ASN A 140 0.74 -6.25 -15.07
CA ASN A 140 1.60 -5.26 -15.70
C ASN A 140 2.92 -5.85 -16.26
N ARG A 141 3.19 -7.14 -15.98
CA ARG A 141 4.39 -7.85 -16.42
C ARG A 141 4.14 -9.36 -16.55
N GLY A 142 5.04 -10.04 -17.26
CA GLY A 142 5.07 -11.51 -17.39
C GLY A 142 4.20 -12.04 -18.52
N GLU A 143 3.94 -13.34 -18.51
CA GLU A 143 3.22 -14.05 -19.58
C GLU A 143 1.77 -13.59 -19.75
N HIS A 144 1.18 -13.00 -18.70
CA HIS A 144 -0.20 -12.53 -18.69
C HIS A 144 -0.30 -11.00 -18.73
N GLU A 145 0.75 -10.31 -19.18
CA GLU A 145 0.73 -8.85 -19.34
C GLU A 145 -0.46 -8.42 -20.21
N GLY A 146 -1.17 -7.41 -19.75
CA GLY A 146 -2.34 -6.86 -20.45
C GLY A 146 -3.69 -7.47 -20.03
N TYR A 147 -3.68 -8.50 -19.17
CA TYR A 147 -4.90 -9.12 -18.68
C TYR A 147 -5.19 -8.67 -17.22
N VAL A 148 -6.47 -8.73 -16.87
CA VAL A 148 -6.89 -8.66 -15.46
C VAL A 148 -7.01 -10.09 -14.95
N GLY A 149 -6.36 -10.40 -13.86
CA GLY A 149 -6.31 -11.76 -13.35
C GLY A 149 -6.04 -11.84 -11.85
N VAL A 150 -5.83 -13.06 -11.38
CA VAL A 150 -5.46 -13.39 -10.01
C VAL A 150 -4.26 -14.34 -10.04
N ALA A 151 -3.22 -14.01 -9.28
CA ALA A 151 -2.09 -14.89 -9.03
C ALA A 151 -2.06 -15.25 -7.53
N VAL A 152 -1.60 -16.46 -7.21
CA VAL A 152 -1.42 -16.95 -5.83
C VAL A 152 0.05 -17.32 -5.64
N TYR A 153 0.62 -16.86 -4.54
CA TYR A 153 2.02 -17.03 -4.16
C TYR A 153 2.14 -17.78 -2.83
#